data_a3419f5096399b559a747a692339b5de
#
_entry.id   a3419f5096399b559a747a692339b5de
#
_cell.length_a   1.000
_cell.length_b   1.000
_cell.length_c   1.000
_cell.angle_alpha   90.00
_cell.angle_beta   90.00
_cell.angle_gamma   90.00
#
_symmetry.space_group_name_H-M   'P 1'
#
loop_
_entity.id
_entity.type
_entity.pdbx_description
1 polymer ?
#
loop_
_entity_poly.entity_id
_entity_poly.type
_entity_poly.pdbx_seq_one_letter_code
_entity_poly.pdbx_strand_id
1 'polypeptide(L)'
;ILITGATGIVGSHILADLLAQNKRVRAMVRSESNRQAIEQLIRFRKLDTTNLFYVIGDVLDPASIQEAMLGCTEVYHCAARISFRPKDKNMLFETNVHGTANVVDACLNEGIEMLCYISSTTALGDQTIEGKLKEESIWVSDKGRSGYSISKRYSELEVWRGKQEGLNAVIVNPGIVIGAGNWGESSTSII
;
A
#
# COMPACT_ATOMS: atom_id res chain seq x y z
N ILE A 1 10.47 -4.66 9.94
CA ILE A 1 9.24 -4.19 9.28
C ILE A 1 9.57 -3.87 7.83
N LEU A 2 8.77 -4.36 6.88
CA LEU A 2 8.85 -3.96 5.47
C LEU A 2 7.74 -2.95 5.13
N ILE A 3 8.08 -1.92 4.33
CA ILE A 3 7.10 -0.99 3.76
C ILE A 3 7.23 -1.02 2.24
N THR A 4 6.20 -1.45 1.53
CA THR A 4 6.07 -1.25 0.09
C THR A 4 5.39 0.08 -0.19
N GLY A 5 5.72 0.75 -1.29
CA GLY A 5 5.19 2.09 -1.56
C GLY A 5 5.67 3.16 -0.57
N ALA A 6 6.84 2.96 0.01
CA ALA A 6 7.46 3.85 0.98
C ALA A 6 7.68 5.28 0.48
N THR A 7 7.70 5.50 -0.84
CA THR A 7 7.87 6.81 -1.47
C THR A 7 6.56 7.58 -1.66
N GLY A 8 5.42 6.91 -1.47
CA GLY A 8 4.10 7.53 -1.49
C GLY A 8 3.80 8.30 -0.20
N ILE A 9 2.76 9.16 -0.24
CA ILE A 9 2.40 10.01 0.90
C ILE A 9 2.13 9.19 2.17
N VAL A 10 1.34 8.14 2.10
CA VAL A 10 1.00 7.31 3.27
C VAL A 10 2.23 6.52 3.74
N GLY A 11 2.90 5.81 2.81
CA GLY A 11 4.04 4.96 3.16
C GLY A 11 5.22 5.73 3.76
N SER A 12 5.51 6.94 3.26
CA SER A 12 6.60 7.77 3.80
C SER A 12 6.29 8.28 5.22
N HIS A 13 5.03 8.61 5.51
CA HIS A 13 4.64 9.04 6.86
C HIS A 13 4.62 7.87 7.86
N ILE A 14 4.13 6.68 7.46
CA ILE A 14 4.24 5.47 8.28
C ILE A 14 5.72 5.15 8.56
N LEU A 15 6.58 5.22 7.54
CA LEU A 15 8.03 5.02 7.70
C LEU A 15 8.60 5.99 8.75
N ALA A 16 8.26 7.28 8.63
CA ALA A 16 8.75 8.30 9.54
C ALA A 16 8.27 8.09 10.98
N ASP A 17 7.01 7.66 11.16
CA ASP A 17 6.46 7.38 12.50
C ASP A 17 7.09 6.13 13.13
N LEU A 18 7.38 5.09 12.34
CA LEU A 18 8.08 3.89 12.81
C LEU A 18 9.54 4.19 13.19
N LEU A 19 10.23 5.03 12.40
CA LEU A 19 11.58 5.47 12.78
C LEU A 19 11.57 6.31 14.06
N ALA A 20 10.60 7.19 14.24
CA ALA A 20 10.44 7.97 15.47
C ALA A 20 10.24 7.07 16.71
N GLN A 21 9.68 5.87 16.52
CA GLN A 21 9.55 4.85 17.55
C GLN A 21 10.77 3.92 17.66
N ASN A 22 11.87 4.28 17.00
CA ASN A 22 13.11 3.49 16.96
C ASN A 22 12.92 2.05 16.41
N LYS A 23 11.94 1.86 15.52
CA LYS A 23 11.70 0.57 14.85
C LYS A 23 12.67 0.38 13.69
N ARG A 24 13.07 -0.86 13.44
CA ARG A 24 13.88 -1.23 12.28
C ARG A 24 12.99 -1.35 11.05
N VAL A 25 13.20 -0.45 10.07
CA VAL A 25 12.34 -0.30 8.89
C VAL A 25 13.12 -0.57 7.62
N ARG A 26 12.57 -1.41 6.77
CA ARG A 26 13.04 -1.66 5.41
C ARG A 26 12.06 -1.01 4.42
N ALA A 27 12.55 0.00 3.69
CA ALA A 27 11.78 0.72 2.69
C ALA A 27 12.03 0.09 1.31
N MET A 28 11.02 -0.53 0.71
CA MET A 28 11.12 -1.05 -0.66
C MET A 28 10.90 0.10 -1.65
N VAL A 29 11.87 0.30 -2.54
CA VAL A 29 11.88 1.32 -3.58
C VAL A 29 12.19 0.68 -4.94
N ARG A 30 11.61 1.20 -6.02
CA ARG A 30 11.84 0.66 -7.36
C ARG A 30 13.21 1.02 -7.95
N SER A 31 13.80 2.11 -7.46
CA SER A 31 15.16 2.53 -7.83
C SER A 31 15.72 3.45 -6.74
N GLU A 32 17.03 3.65 -6.76
CA GLU A 32 17.69 4.55 -5.81
C GLU A 32 17.24 6.01 -5.94
N SER A 33 16.93 6.46 -7.16
CA SER A 33 16.45 7.82 -7.43
C SER A 33 15.12 8.14 -6.73
N ASN A 34 14.34 7.15 -6.34
CA ASN A 34 13.04 7.35 -5.69
C ASN A 34 13.12 7.65 -4.19
N ARG A 35 14.31 7.78 -3.61
CA ARG A 35 14.49 8.01 -2.15
C ARG A 35 14.23 9.45 -1.71
N GLN A 36 14.24 10.40 -2.64
CA GLN A 36 14.20 11.84 -2.36
C GLN A 36 13.06 12.27 -1.42
N ALA A 37 11.83 11.78 -1.66
CA ALA A 37 10.68 12.13 -0.84
C ALA A 37 10.83 11.64 0.61
N ILE A 38 11.35 10.44 0.80
CA ILE A 38 11.63 9.87 2.12
C ILE A 38 12.70 10.71 2.82
N GLU A 39 13.81 11.01 2.15
CA GLU A 39 14.92 11.77 2.71
C GLU A 39 14.53 13.21 3.09
N GLN A 40 13.67 13.85 2.30
CA GLN A 40 13.15 15.17 2.62
C GLN A 40 12.31 15.15 3.90
N LEU A 41 11.41 14.16 4.02
CA LEU A 41 10.56 14.00 5.21
C LEU A 41 11.39 13.70 6.47
N ILE A 42 12.39 12.82 6.34
CA ILE A 42 13.32 12.47 7.43
C ILE A 42 14.07 13.72 7.91
N ARG A 43 14.63 14.51 6.98
CA ARG A 43 15.32 15.76 7.30
C ARG A 43 14.38 16.77 7.98
N PHE A 44 13.17 16.92 7.45
CA PHE A 44 12.18 17.84 8.02
C PHE A 44 11.81 17.44 9.45
N ARG A 45 11.59 16.14 9.71
CA ARG A 45 11.24 15.61 11.03
C ARG A 45 12.45 15.37 11.94
N LYS A 46 13.68 15.58 11.44
CA LYS A 46 14.96 15.36 12.16
C LYS A 46 15.07 13.96 12.76
N LEU A 47 14.72 12.94 11.97
CA LEU A 47 14.70 11.55 12.41
C LEU A 47 16.09 10.91 12.28
N ASP A 48 16.41 10.02 13.23
CA ASP A 48 17.56 9.13 13.11
C ASP A 48 17.30 8.05 12.05
N THR A 49 18.29 7.80 11.20
CA THR A 49 18.21 6.83 10.09
C THR A 49 18.98 5.54 10.37
N THR A 50 19.53 5.36 11.54
CA THR A 50 20.31 4.16 11.92
C THR A 50 19.51 2.86 11.68
N ASN A 51 18.19 2.92 11.86
CA ASN A 51 17.27 1.81 11.69
C ASN A 51 16.55 1.81 10.34
N LEU A 52 16.97 2.63 9.36
CA LEU A 52 16.40 2.67 8.02
C LEU A 52 17.28 1.92 7.02
N PHE A 53 16.67 0.96 6.33
CA PHE A 53 17.31 0.18 5.28
C PHE A 53 16.50 0.31 3.98
N TYR A 54 17.19 0.47 2.87
CA TYR A 54 16.54 0.47 1.56
C TYR A 54 16.76 -0.89 0.88
N VAL A 55 15.72 -1.35 0.20
CA VAL A 55 15.80 -2.53 -0.68
C VAL A 55 15.16 -2.17 -2.02
N ILE A 56 15.80 -2.60 -3.11
CA ILE A 56 15.24 -2.44 -4.45
C ILE A 56 14.29 -3.58 -4.72
N GLY A 57 13.06 -3.27 -5.19
CA GLY A 57 12.08 -4.27 -5.54
C GLY A 57 10.84 -3.67 -6.19
N ASP A 58 10.09 -4.52 -6.87
CA ASP A 58 8.80 -4.19 -7.49
C ASP A 58 7.73 -5.19 -7.02
N VAL A 59 6.53 -4.70 -6.73
CA VAL A 59 5.40 -5.56 -6.35
C VAL A 59 4.97 -6.51 -7.47
N LEU A 60 5.40 -6.26 -8.70
CA LEU A 60 5.20 -7.16 -9.85
C LEU A 60 6.30 -8.22 -10.00
N ASP A 61 7.35 -8.16 -9.20
CA ASP A 61 8.42 -9.16 -9.18
C ASP A 61 8.39 -9.95 -7.86
N PRO A 62 7.78 -11.15 -7.84
CA PRO A 62 7.69 -11.98 -6.63
C PRO A 62 9.03 -12.28 -5.97
N ALA A 63 10.11 -12.47 -6.76
CA ALA A 63 11.42 -12.76 -6.21
C ALA A 63 11.98 -11.57 -5.42
N SER A 64 11.83 -10.34 -5.96
CA SER A 64 12.27 -9.12 -5.27
C SER A 64 11.47 -8.85 -4.00
N ILE A 65 10.17 -9.19 -3.98
CA ILE A 65 9.33 -9.06 -2.77
C ILE A 65 9.80 -10.03 -1.69
N GLN A 66 10.01 -11.29 -2.06
CA GLN A 66 10.45 -12.34 -1.13
C GLN A 66 11.79 -11.95 -0.51
N GLU A 67 12.77 -11.53 -1.30
CA GLU A 67 14.06 -11.03 -0.81
C GLU A 67 13.88 -9.82 0.13
N ALA A 68 12.99 -8.89 -0.22
CA ALA A 68 12.69 -7.75 0.62
C ALA A 68 12.06 -8.14 1.96
N MET A 69 11.32 -9.24 2.04
CA MET A 69 10.64 -9.72 3.27
C MET A 69 11.53 -10.54 4.19
N LEU A 70 12.64 -11.09 3.73
CA LEU A 70 13.52 -11.94 4.55
C LEU A 70 13.81 -11.34 5.93
N GLY A 71 13.42 -12.06 7.00
CA GLY A 71 13.61 -11.63 8.39
C GLY A 71 12.72 -10.47 8.84
N CYS A 72 11.69 -10.12 8.08
CA CYS A 72 10.63 -9.21 8.52
C CYS A 72 9.53 -10.00 9.28
N THR A 73 8.86 -9.34 10.21
CA THR A 73 7.69 -9.87 10.93
C THR A 73 6.43 -9.13 10.58
N GLU A 74 6.54 -7.89 10.13
CA GLU A 74 5.42 -7.01 9.80
C GLU A 74 5.60 -6.40 8.40
N VAL A 75 4.51 -6.26 7.65
CA VAL A 75 4.49 -5.63 6.33
C VAL A 75 3.41 -4.55 6.29
N TYR A 76 3.80 -3.34 5.88
CA TYR A 76 2.88 -2.26 5.51
C TYR A 76 2.83 -2.16 3.99
N HIS A 77 1.74 -2.63 3.41
CA HIS A 77 1.56 -2.60 1.96
C HIS A 77 0.84 -1.33 1.53
N CYS A 78 1.63 -0.30 1.16
CA CYS A 78 1.16 1.00 0.70
C CYS A 78 1.33 1.20 -0.81
N ALA A 79 1.97 0.25 -1.50
CA ALA A 79 2.19 0.35 -2.93
C ALA A 79 0.87 0.24 -3.69
N ALA A 80 0.53 1.26 -4.46
CA ALA A 80 -0.59 1.28 -5.39
C ALA A 80 -0.38 2.34 -6.46
N ARG A 81 -1.02 2.15 -7.61
CA ARG A 81 -1.21 3.19 -8.62
C ARG A 81 -2.58 3.82 -8.51
N ILE A 82 -2.65 5.11 -8.79
CA ILE A 82 -3.91 5.87 -8.86
C ILE A 82 -4.01 6.45 -10.26
N SER A 83 -5.12 6.17 -10.93
CA SER A 83 -5.50 6.82 -12.18
C SER A 83 -7.01 6.73 -12.38
N PHE A 84 -7.59 7.81 -12.91
CA PHE A 84 -9.01 7.84 -13.29
C PHE A 84 -9.19 7.80 -14.82
N ARG A 85 -8.10 7.64 -15.57
CA ARG A 85 -8.17 7.53 -17.03
C ARG A 85 -8.58 6.10 -17.44
N PRO A 86 -9.60 5.93 -18.29
CA PRO A 86 -10.07 4.60 -18.71
C PRO A 86 -8.96 3.73 -19.33
N LYS A 87 -8.03 4.33 -20.08
CA LYS A 87 -6.91 3.62 -20.71
C LYS A 87 -5.93 2.98 -19.73
N ASP A 88 -5.89 3.44 -18.49
CA ASP A 88 -4.94 2.96 -17.48
C ASP A 88 -5.49 1.76 -16.68
N LYS A 89 -6.69 1.26 -17.03
CA LYS A 89 -7.37 0.16 -16.29
C LYS A 89 -6.49 -1.08 -16.14
N ASN A 90 -5.86 -1.54 -17.22
CA ASN A 90 -5.02 -2.74 -17.18
C ASN A 90 -3.80 -2.54 -16.26
N MET A 91 -3.14 -1.40 -16.36
CA MET A 91 -2.02 -1.04 -15.51
C MET A 91 -2.40 -0.95 -14.03
N LEU A 92 -3.62 -0.46 -13.72
CA LEU A 92 -4.14 -0.45 -12.34
C LEU A 92 -4.34 -1.87 -11.82
N PHE A 93 -4.90 -2.77 -12.65
CA PHE A 93 -5.08 -4.17 -12.29
C PHE A 93 -3.75 -4.87 -12.05
N GLU A 94 -2.79 -4.74 -12.97
CA GLU A 94 -1.46 -5.30 -12.81
C GLU A 94 -0.83 -4.85 -11.48
N THR A 95 -0.70 -3.53 -11.28
CA THR A 95 0.02 -3.03 -10.11
C THR A 95 -0.76 -3.26 -8.81
N ASN A 96 -2.07 -2.97 -8.79
CA ASN A 96 -2.83 -2.97 -7.55
C ASN A 96 -3.30 -4.38 -7.18
N VAL A 97 -3.84 -5.14 -8.14
CA VAL A 97 -4.39 -6.48 -7.84
C VAL A 97 -3.29 -7.53 -7.83
N HIS A 98 -2.59 -7.71 -8.94
CA HIS A 98 -1.53 -8.73 -9.02
C HIS A 98 -0.35 -8.39 -8.09
N GLY A 99 0.01 -7.10 -7.97
CA GLY A 99 1.03 -6.68 -7.01
C GLY A 99 0.63 -6.98 -5.56
N THR A 100 -0.66 -6.80 -5.20
CA THR A 100 -1.16 -7.17 -3.85
C THR A 100 -1.19 -8.68 -3.67
N ALA A 101 -1.60 -9.45 -4.69
CA ALA A 101 -1.56 -10.91 -4.64
C ALA A 101 -0.14 -11.42 -4.35
N ASN A 102 0.86 -10.92 -5.09
CA ASN A 102 2.26 -11.27 -4.87
C ASN A 102 2.74 -10.95 -3.45
N VAL A 103 2.35 -9.78 -2.91
CA VAL A 103 2.69 -9.41 -1.52
C VAL A 103 2.03 -10.35 -0.51
N VAL A 104 0.76 -10.71 -0.72
CA VAL A 104 0.02 -11.66 0.16
C VAL A 104 0.69 -13.03 0.13
N ASP A 105 1.01 -13.56 -1.06
CA ASP A 105 1.69 -14.85 -1.22
C ASP A 105 3.05 -14.86 -0.54
N ALA A 106 3.83 -13.79 -0.71
CA ALA A 106 5.12 -13.66 -0.02
C ALA A 106 4.95 -13.58 1.50
N CYS A 107 3.93 -12.87 2.01
CA CYS A 107 3.65 -12.83 3.45
C CYS A 107 3.33 -14.21 4.02
N LEU A 108 2.54 -15.03 3.30
CA LEU A 108 2.22 -16.40 3.70
C LEU A 108 3.46 -17.29 3.68
N ASN A 109 4.28 -17.20 2.63
CA ASN A 109 5.49 -18.01 2.46
C ASN A 109 6.57 -17.69 3.50
N GLU A 110 6.75 -16.41 3.84
CA GLU A 110 7.77 -15.96 4.80
C GLU A 110 7.28 -15.96 6.26
N GLY A 111 6.02 -16.36 6.51
CA GLY A 111 5.44 -16.40 7.86
C GLY A 111 5.31 -15.03 8.52
N ILE A 112 4.92 -14.02 7.76
CA ILE A 112 4.70 -12.66 8.27
C ILE A 112 3.60 -12.67 9.34
N GLU A 113 3.90 -12.09 10.50
CA GLU A 113 3.00 -12.06 11.64
C GLU A 113 1.83 -11.09 11.46
N MET A 114 2.04 -10.00 10.68
CA MET A 114 1.01 -8.97 10.45
C MET A 114 1.22 -8.27 9.10
N LEU A 115 0.16 -8.27 8.29
CA LEU A 115 0.04 -7.43 7.08
C LEU A 115 -0.92 -6.27 7.35
N CYS A 116 -0.46 -5.03 7.23
CA CYS A 116 -1.31 -3.84 7.17
C CYS A 116 -1.43 -3.40 5.71
N TYR A 117 -2.61 -3.55 5.11
CA TYR A 117 -2.90 -3.14 3.75
C TYR A 117 -3.60 -1.79 3.69
N ILE A 118 -3.03 -0.84 2.96
CA ILE A 118 -3.65 0.48 2.73
C ILE A 118 -4.55 0.41 1.49
N SER A 119 -5.85 0.32 1.73
CA SER A 119 -6.89 0.33 0.70
C SER A 119 -7.40 1.75 0.40
N SER A 120 -8.69 1.93 0.26
CA SER A 120 -9.35 3.20 0.00
C SER A 120 -10.85 3.09 0.32
N THR A 121 -11.47 4.18 0.76
CA THR A 121 -12.95 4.25 0.86
C THR A 121 -13.64 3.96 -0.47
N THR A 122 -12.96 4.14 -1.62
CA THR A 122 -13.50 3.80 -2.95
C THR A 122 -13.65 2.29 -3.18
N ALA A 123 -13.02 1.44 -2.35
CA ALA A 123 -13.17 -0.01 -2.37
C ALA A 123 -14.42 -0.50 -1.63
N LEU A 124 -15.05 0.36 -0.82
CA LEU A 124 -16.25 0.04 -0.08
C LEU A 124 -17.47 -0.09 -1.00
N GLY A 125 -18.48 -0.82 -0.55
CA GLY A 125 -19.71 -1.04 -1.30
C GLY A 125 -20.56 0.22 -1.46
N ASP A 126 -21.60 0.13 -2.34
CA ASP A 126 -22.49 1.26 -2.64
C ASP A 126 -23.63 1.41 -1.64
N GLN A 127 -24.02 0.31 -1.02
CA GLN A 127 -25.12 0.36 -0.07
C GLN A 127 -24.67 1.03 1.21
N THR A 128 -25.26 2.18 1.48
CA THR A 128 -25.06 2.87 2.74
C THR A 128 -25.86 2.21 3.85
N ILE A 129 -25.25 2.13 5.03
CA ILE A 129 -25.91 1.73 6.26
C ILE A 129 -26.16 3.02 7.05
N GLU A 130 -27.44 3.35 7.27
CA GLU A 130 -27.82 4.62 7.92
C GLU A 130 -27.29 5.88 7.21
N GLY A 131 -27.22 5.85 5.88
CA GLY A 131 -26.70 6.96 5.07
C GLY A 131 -25.18 7.13 5.09
N LYS A 132 -24.43 6.16 5.65
CA LYS A 132 -22.96 6.18 5.71
C LYS A 132 -22.37 4.98 4.99
N LEU A 133 -21.21 5.17 4.35
CA LEU A 133 -20.39 4.06 3.89
C LEU A 133 -19.66 3.46 5.09
N LYS A 134 -19.71 2.14 5.20
CA LYS A 134 -19.00 1.35 6.23
C LYS A 134 -18.29 0.18 5.56
N GLU A 135 -17.41 -0.47 6.30
CA GLU A 135 -16.65 -1.63 5.82
C GLU A 135 -17.57 -2.80 5.45
N GLU A 136 -18.74 -2.90 6.09
CA GLU A 136 -19.77 -3.89 5.80
C GLU A 136 -20.67 -3.52 4.61
N SER A 137 -20.48 -2.36 3.99
CA SER A 137 -21.27 -1.92 2.85
C SER A 137 -21.12 -2.89 1.67
N ILE A 138 -22.25 -3.33 1.10
CA ILE A 138 -22.27 -4.34 0.06
C ILE A 138 -21.83 -3.75 -1.28
N TRP A 139 -20.86 -4.39 -1.92
CA TRP A 139 -20.47 -4.11 -3.29
C TRP A 139 -21.43 -4.82 -4.26
N VAL A 140 -22.27 -4.03 -4.94
CA VAL A 140 -23.32 -4.58 -5.80
C VAL A 140 -22.78 -4.93 -7.20
N SER A 141 -22.03 -4.02 -7.82
CA SER A 141 -21.47 -4.25 -9.15
C SER A 141 -20.33 -3.27 -9.47
N ASP A 142 -19.55 -3.60 -10.50
CA ASP A 142 -18.49 -2.74 -11.04
C ASP A 142 -19.04 -1.63 -11.96
N LYS A 143 -20.34 -1.69 -12.35
CA LYS A 143 -20.94 -0.77 -13.30
C LYS A 143 -20.90 0.65 -12.77
N GLY A 144 -20.34 1.56 -13.58
CA GLY A 144 -20.25 2.99 -13.24
C GLY A 144 -19.10 3.37 -12.32
N ARG A 145 -18.28 2.41 -11.89
CA ARG A 145 -17.11 2.65 -11.02
C ARG A 145 -15.86 2.96 -11.82
N SER A 146 -14.95 3.72 -11.22
CA SER A 146 -13.63 3.96 -11.82
C SER A 146 -12.78 2.69 -11.82
N GLY A 147 -11.84 2.58 -12.78
CA GLY A 147 -10.86 1.49 -12.80
C GLY A 147 -10.04 1.42 -11.49
N TYR A 148 -9.77 2.56 -10.88
CA TYR A 148 -9.10 2.62 -9.58
C TYR A 148 -9.94 1.99 -8.46
N SER A 149 -11.22 2.38 -8.34
CA SER A 149 -12.14 1.81 -7.36
C SER A 149 -12.24 0.29 -7.49
N ILE A 150 -12.43 -0.21 -8.71
CA ILE A 150 -12.49 -1.63 -9.00
C ILE A 150 -11.17 -2.32 -8.62
N SER A 151 -10.02 -1.76 -9.00
CA SER A 151 -8.72 -2.34 -8.66
C SER A 151 -8.48 -2.42 -7.16
N LYS A 152 -8.87 -1.40 -6.38
CA LYS A 152 -8.74 -1.42 -4.92
C LYS A 152 -9.66 -2.46 -4.28
N ARG A 153 -10.88 -2.61 -4.79
CA ARG A 153 -11.80 -3.68 -4.32
C ARG A 153 -11.22 -5.07 -4.56
N TYR A 154 -10.72 -5.34 -5.77
CA TYR A 154 -10.15 -6.65 -6.10
C TYR A 154 -8.84 -6.90 -5.34
N SER A 155 -8.05 -5.87 -5.06
CA SER A 155 -6.88 -5.99 -4.17
C SER A 155 -7.27 -6.36 -2.73
N GLU A 156 -8.38 -5.81 -2.19
CA GLU A 156 -8.89 -6.25 -0.89
C GLU A 156 -9.29 -7.72 -0.89
N LEU A 157 -9.88 -8.23 -1.99
CA LEU A 157 -10.23 -9.64 -2.09
C LEU A 157 -8.99 -10.54 -2.00
N GLU A 158 -7.84 -10.12 -2.54
CA GLU A 158 -6.58 -10.83 -2.36
C GLU A 158 -6.13 -10.84 -0.89
N VAL A 159 -6.27 -9.73 -0.19
CA VAL A 159 -5.96 -9.69 1.26
C VAL A 159 -6.92 -10.56 2.06
N TRP A 160 -8.21 -10.56 1.71
CA TRP A 160 -9.20 -11.45 2.32
C TRP A 160 -8.90 -12.93 2.02
N ARG A 161 -8.44 -13.28 0.79
CA ARG A 161 -7.94 -14.61 0.46
C ARG A 161 -6.80 -15.01 1.41
N GLY A 162 -5.79 -14.15 1.55
CA GLY A 162 -4.66 -14.40 2.47
C GLY A 162 -5.12 -14.62 3.91
N LYS A 163 -6.12 -13.87 4.38
CA LYS A 163 -6.71 -14.10 5.72
C LYS A 163 -7.36 -15.47 5.85
N GLN A 164 -8.05 -15.96 4.83
CA GLN A 164 -8.64 -17.31 4.83
C GLN A 164 -7.55 -18.39 4.81
N GLU A 165 -6.39 -18.11 4.24
CA GLU A 165 -5.22 -18.99 4.20
C GLU A 165 -4.34 -18.88 5.47
N GLY A 166 -4.75 -18.05 6.45
CA GLY A 166 -4.11 -17.95 7.77
C GLY A 166 -3.25 -16.72 7.99
N LEU A 167 -3.16 -15.80 7.01
CA LEU A 167 -2.44 -14.54 7.19
C LEU A 167 -3.20 -13.62 8.16
N ASN A 168 -2.54 -13.15 9.21
CA ASN A 168 -3.10 -12.09 10.03
C ASN A 168 -2.96 -10.75 9.31
N ALA A 169 -4.07 -10.13 8.91
CA ALA A 169 -4.06 -8.91 8.15
C ALA A 169 -5.13 -7.91 8.60
N VAL A 170 -4.78 -6.63 8.53
CA VAL A 170 -5.66 -5.49 8.75
C VAL A 170 -5.74 -4.69 7.45
N ILE A 171 -6.97 -4.28 7.08
CA ILE A 171 -7.24 -3.41 5.95
C ILE A 171 -7.65 -2.03 6.48
N VAL A 172 -7.04 -0.98 5.95
CA VAL A 172 -7.37 0.41 6.27
C VAL A 172 -7.91 1.09 5.02
N ASN A 173 -9.08 1.72 5.11
CA ASN A 173 -9.75 2.38 4.00
C ASN A 173 -9.71 3.92 4.14
N PRO A 174 -8.58 4.57 3.86
CA PRO A 174 -8.51 6.02 3.96
C PRO A 174 -9.38 6.69 2.89
N GLY A 175 -9.91 7.86 3.23
CA GLY A 175 -10.53 8.77 2.27
C GLY A 175 -9.48 9.56 1.50
N ILE A 176 -9.74 10.87 1.30
CA ILE A 176 -8.76 11.77 0.69
C ILE A 176 -7.63 12.02 1.69
N VAL A 177 -6.40 11.66 1.31
CA VAL A 177 -5.21 11.89 2.12
C VAL A 177 -4.53 13.17 1.63
N ILE A 178 -4.39 14.14 2.53
CA ILE A 178 -3.71 15.41 2.27
C ILE A 178 -2.47 15.47 3.15
N GLY A 179 -1.33 15.82 2.55
CA GLY A 179 -0.07 15.91 3.30
C GLY A 179 1.11 16.27 2.41
N ALA A 180 2.28 16.42 3.03
CA ALA A 180 3.52 16.64 2.32
C ALA A 180 3.91 15.38 1.52
N GLY A 181 4.27 15.55 0.25
CA GLY A 181 4.65 14.46 -0.65
C GLY A 181 5.11 15.00 -2.00
N ASN A 182 5.40 14.11 -2.95
CA ASN A 182 5.73 14.50 -4.32
C ASN A 182 4.49 15.04 -5.03
N TRP A 183 4.45 16.37 -5.21
CA TRP A 183 3.38 17.03 -5.97
C TRP A 183 3.52 16.71 -7.46
N GLY A 184 2.41 16.30 -8.10
CA GLY A 184 2.37 15.95 -9.51
C GLY A 184 2.48 14.46 -9.82
N GLU A 185 2.78 13.63 -8.83
CA GLU A 185 2.77 12.17 -8.95
C GLU A 185 1.85 11.52 -7.91
N SER A 186 1.08 10.53 -8.29
CA SER A 186 0.17 9.74 -7.43
C SER A 186 -1.03 10.51 -6.84
N SER A 187 -1.40 10.27 -5.59
CA SER A 187 -2.58 10.85 -4.92
C SER A 187 -2.52 12.37 -4.73
N THR A 188 -1.33 12.98 -4.78
CA THR A 188 -1.16 14.44 -4.65
C THR A 188 -1.55 15.22 -5.91
N SER A 189 -1.78 14.55 -7.05
CA SER A 189 -2.20 15.18 -8.31
C SER A 189 -3.72 15.31 -8.48
N ILE A 190 -4.50 15.00 -7.45
CA ILE A 190 -5.99 15.03 -7.48
C ILE A 190 -6.54 16.35 -6.94
N ILE A 191 -5.68 17.24 -6.43
CA ILE A 191 -6.07 18.55 -5.88
C ILE A 191 -5.70 19.66 -6.86
#